data_172eaf52db1a2b039e416dc87b030589
#
_entry.id   172eaf52db1a2b039e416dc87b030589
#
_cell.length_a   1.000
_cell.length_b   1.000
_cell.length_c   1.000
_cell.angle_alpha   90.00
_cell.angle_beta   90.00
_cell.angle_gamma   90.00
#
_symmetry.space_group_name_H-M   'P 1'
#
loop_
_entity.id
_entity.type
_entity.pdbx_description
1 polymer ?
#
loop_
_entity_poly.entity_id
_entity_poly.type
_entity_poly.pdbx_seq_one_letter_code
_entity_poly.pdbx_strand_id
1 'polypeptide(L)'
;MPRMFYSSKYAHDEYRSVLVDSRVGINQTPESIQSMNDLLVPLIRDKHQSIGHIYATHAEELGCSRRTLYSYINDCVFDIRNGDLRRSVRYKKRRKPMKARSKDRSYRQGHNYEDFQDYIKEHPDTNVVEMYCVEGKKGESKAILTFTFRNCNLMLMFLFEYQNQECILEVFVWLETVLGQEAFKKLFPVILTDGGSEFSARKEMEEFCDGSKSTTVFYCDPYSFW
;
A
#
# COMPACT_ATOMS: atom_id res chain seq x y z
N MET A 1 -47.52 -14.14 -0.45
CA MET A 1 -47.11 -12.86 0.15
C MET A 1 -45.67 -12.99 0.63
N PRO A 2 -44.77 -12.07 0.25
CA PRO A 2 -43.41 -12.11 0.76
C PRO A 2 -43.41 -11.86 2.28
N ARG A 3 -42.70 -12.69 3.03
CA ARG A 3 -42.53 -12.51 4.48
C ARG A 3 -41.54 -11.39 4.72
N MET A 4 -41.96 -10.33 5.40
CA MET A 4 -41.09 -9.27 5.85
C MET A 4 -40.36 -9.76 7.12
N PHE A 5 -39.03 -9.73 7.08
CA PHE A 5 -38.22 -10.05 8.25
C PHE A 5 -37.70 -8.75 8.88
N TYR A 6 -37.87 -8.59 10.18
CA TYR A 6 -37.29 -7.49 10.91
C TYR A 6 -35.78 -7.65 11.00
N SER A 7 -35.03 -6.63 10.59
CA SER A 7 -33.58 -6.53 10.76
C SER A 7 -33.28 -5.30 11.60
N SER A 8 -32.72 -5.50 12.78
CA SER A 8 -32.33 -4.40 13.68
C SER A 8 -31.29 -3.48 13.06
N LYS A 9 -30.38 -4.03 12.27
CA LYS A 9 -29.38 -3.26 11.54
C LYS A 9 -30.03 -2.36 10.49
N TYR A 10 -30.91 -2.91 9.67
CA TYR A 10 -31.63 -2.14 8.64
C TYR A 10 -32.45 -1.01 9.28
N ALA A 11 -33.21 -1.30 10.32
CA ALA A 11 -34.00 -0.29 11.04
C ALA A 11 -33.13 0.82 11.66
N HIS A 12 -31.95 0.46 12.17
CA HIS A 12 -30.99 1.43 12.71
C HIS A 12 -30.38 2.31 11.61
N ASP A 13 -30.00 1.72 10.49
CA ASP A 13 -29.40 2.44 9.35
C ASP A 13 -30.43 3.39 8.72
N GLU A 14 -31.70 2.95 8.58
CA GLU A 14 -32.80 3.79 8.10
C GLU A 14 -33.10 4.93 9.06
N TYR A 15 -33.16 4.67 10.37
CA TYR A 15 -33.33 5.72 11.38
C TYR A 15 -32.20 6.75 11.31
N ARG A 16 -30.95 6.30 11.18
CA ARG A 16 -29.79 7.21 11.03
C ARG A 16 -29.88 8.02 9.74
N SER A 17 -30.27 7.41 8.62
CA SER A 17 -30.46 8.09 7.35
C SER A 17 -31.48 9.23 7.50
N VAL A 18 -32.65 8.94 8.06
CA VAL A 18 -33.69 9.96 8.30
C VAL A 18 -33.19 11.09 9.19
N LEU A 19 -32.44 10.78 10.26
CA LEU A 19 -31.85 11.81 11.14
C LEU A 19 -30.79 12.68 10.42
N VAL A 20 -30.03 12.11 9.52
CA VAL A 20 -29.04 12.86 8.73
C VAL A 20 -29.77 13.71 7.70
N ASP A 21 -30.68 13.13 6.96
CA ASP A 21 -31.43 13.80 5.89
C ASP A 21 -32.28 14.96 6.41
N SER A 22 -32.85 14.84 7.62
CA SER A 22 -33.62 15.90 8.27
C SER A 22 -32.75 17.12 8.67
N ARG A 23 -31.41 16.94 8.73
CA ARG A 23 -30.44 18.00 9.07
C ARG A 23 -29.67 18.51 7.87
N VAL A 24 -29.93 17.94 6.68
CA VAL A 24 -29.31 18.37 5.43
C VAL A 24 -30.01 19.65 4.96
N GLY A 25 -29.22 20.63 4.61
CA GLY A 25 -29.71 21.91 4.08
C GLY A 25 -29.25 23.13 4.88
N ILE A 26 -29.61 24.30 4.36
CA ILE A 26 -29.30 25.60 4.96
C ILE A 26 -30.47 26.00 5.82
N ASN A 27 -30.25 26.05 7.14
CA ASN A 27 -31.27 26.52 8.10
C ASN A 27 -31.26 28.02 8.22
N GLN A 28 -31.34 28.74 7.07
CA GLN A 28 -31.37 30.18 6.96
C GLN A 28 -32.25 30.62 5.79
N THR A 29 -32.93 31.73 5.91
CA THR A 29 -33.68 32.32 4.80
C THR A 29 -32.74 33.01 3.81
N PRO A 30 -33.13 33.16 2.53
CA PRO A 30 -32.32 33.89 1.55
C PRO A 30 -31.98 35.31 1.98
N GLU A 31 -32.88 35.98 2.66
CA GLU A 31 -32.70 37.32 3.17
C GLU A 31 -31.66 37.37 4.29
N SER A 32 -31.67 36.40 5.20
CA SER A 32 -30.67 36.25 6.24
C SER A 32 -29.28 35.98 5.67
N ILE A 33 -29.20 35.12 4.63
CA ILE A 33 -27.94 34.85 3.93
C ILE A 33 -27.39 36.12 3.28
N GLN A 34 -28.24 36.93 2.65
CA GLN A 34 -27.83 38.19 2.04
C GLN A 34 -27.31 39.16 3.09
N SER A 35 -28.00 39.31 4.21
CA SER A 35 -27.55 40.18 5.31
C SER A 35 -26.19 39.74 5.87
N MET A 36 -25.99 38.43 6.01
CA MET A 36 -24.68 37.87 6.41
C MET A 36 -23.60 38.14 5.36
N ASN A 37 -23.90 38.02 4.06
CA ASN A 37 -22.96 38.37 2.99
C ASN A 37 -22.54 39.83 3.04
N ASP A 38 -23.51 40.75 3.17
CA ASP A 38 -23.24 42.17 3.23
C ASP A 38 -22.35 42.56 4.42
N LEU A 39 -22.43 41.79 5.51
CA LEU A 39 -21.55 41.97 6.67
C LEU A 39 -20.20 41.31 6.47
N LEU A 40 -20.16 40.05 6.02
CA LEU A 40 -18.94 39.21 5.99
C LEU A 40 -17.99 39.61 4.88
N VAL A 41 -18.51 39.94 3.68
CA VAL A 41 -17.67 40.20 2.49
C VAL A 41 -16.68 41.33 2.74
N PRO A 42 -17.11 42.54 3.16
CA PRO A 42 -16.18 43.67 3.40
C PRO A 42 -15.22 43.40 4.56
N LEU A 43 -15.69 42.72 5.62
CA LEU A 43 -14.85 42.44 6.79
C LEU A 43 -13.72 41.43 6.46
N ILE A 44 -13.99 40.50 5.58
CA ILE A 44 -13.01 39.44 5.21
C ILE A 44 -12.12 39.89 4.05
N ARG A 45 -12.70 40.41 2.95
CA ARG A 45 -11.92 40.76 1.75
C ARG A 45 -11.16 42.09 1.93
N ASP A 46 -11.78 43.12 2.46
CA ASP A 46 -11.17 44.44 2.53
C ASP A 46 -10.38 44.61 3.83
N LYS A 47 -10.97 44.25 4.98
CA LYS A 47 -10.33 44.40 6.29
C LYS A 47 -9.51 43.21 6.73
N HIS A 48 -9.51 42.12 5.97
CA HIS A 48 -8.76 40.87 6.25
C HIS A 48 -8.96 40.31 7.67
N GLN A 49 -10.16 40.47 8.22
CA GLN A 49 -10.49 39.97 9.55
C GLN A 49 -10.69 38.45 9.55
N SER A 50 -10.35 37.80 10.66
CA SER A 50 -10.63 36.38 10.81
C SER A 50 -12.10 36.15 11.22
N ILE A 51 -12.69 35.03 10.81
CA ILE A 51 -14.04 34.61 11.21
C ILE A 51 -14.18 34.61 12.74
N GLY A 52 -13.11 34.19 13.46
CA GLY A 52 -13.12 34.20 14.92
C GLY A 52 -13.28 35.59 15.52
N HIS A 53 -12.65 36.62 14.91
CA HIS A 53 -12.79 38.03 15.33
C HIS A 53 -14.17 38.59 14.99
N ILE A 54 -14.63 38.35 13.75
CA ILE A 54 -15.96 38.81 13.31
C ILE A 54 -17.05 38.20 14.18
N TYR A 55 -16.95 36.90 14.50
CA TYR A 55 -17.90 36.24 15.38
C TYR A 55 -17.91 36.82 16.81
N ALA A 56 -16.75 37.22 17.34
CA ALA A 56 -16.65 37.80 18.66
C ALA A 56 -17.31 39.20 18.75
N THR A 57 -17.35 39.96 17.62
CA THR A 57 -17.88 41.31 17.56
C THR A 57 -19.32 41.39 17.05
N HIS A 58 -19.75 40.45 16.21
CA HIS A 58 -21.04 40.46 15.49
C HIS A 58 -21.86 39.17 15.68
N ALA A 59 -21.70 38.46 16.80
CA ALA A 59 -22.37 37.19 17.01
C ALA A 59 -23.90 37.25 16.95
N GLU A 60 -24.47 38.34 17.46
CA GLU A 60 -25.91 38.54 17.48
C GLU A 60 -26.49 38.79 16.08
N GLU A 61 -25.76 39.52 15.23
CA GLU A 61 -26.16 39.83 13.85
C GLU A 61 -26.09 38.60 12.94
N LEU A 62 -25.15 37.70 13.24
CA LEU A 62 -24.94 36.48 12.46
C LEU A 62 -25.97 35.38 12.75
N GLY A 63 -26.59 35.36 13.92
CA GLY A 63 -27.67 34.45 14.30
C GLY A 63 -27.37 32.94 14.16
N CYS A 64 -26.11 32.55 13.96
CA CYS A 64 -25.68 31.16 13.82
C CYS A 64 -24.35 30.90 14.50
N SER A 65 -23.98 29.64 14.71
CA SER A 65 -22.73 29.31 15.36
C SER A 65 -21.51 29.56 14.46
N ARG A 66 -20.33 29.80 15.05
CA ARG A 66 -19.07 29.93 14.30
C ARG A 66 -18.78 28.71 13.43
N ARG A 67 -19.13 27.50 13.89
CA ARG A 67 -18.99 26.26 13.12
C ARG A 67 -19.90 26.25 11.90
N THR A 68 -21.12 26.75 12.04
CA THR A 68 -22.08 26.86 10.94
C THR A 68 -21.56 27.80 9.86
N LEU A 69 -20.96 28.97 10.25
CA LEU A 69 -20.34 29.89 9.29
C LEU A 69 -19.26 29.21 8.44
N TYR A 70 -18.37 28.41 9.05
CA TYR A 70 -17.36 27.67 8.30
C TYR A 70 -17.99 26.63 7.37
N SER A 71 -19.07 25.96 7.81
CA SER A 71 -19.81 25.01 6.96
C SER A 71 -20.38 25.71 5.74
N TYR A 72 -21.08 26.84 5.95
CA TYR A 72 -21.69 27.61 4.86
C TYR A 72 -20.66 28.16 3.86
N ILE A 73 -19.46 28.55 4.34
CA ILE A 73 -18.35 28.93 3.44
C ILE A 73 -17.85 27.74 2.62
N ASN A 74 -17.69 26.56 3.25
CA ASN A 74 -17.30 25.33 2.57
C ASN A 74 -18.33 24.89 1.52
N ASP A 75 -19.62 25.01 1.86
CA ASP A 75 -20.75 24.64 1.01
C ASP A 75 -21.07 25.71 -0.03
N CYS A 76 -20.24 26.76 -0.10
CA CYS A 76 -20.35 27.83 -1.08
C CYS A 76 -21.69 28.64 -1.00
N VAL A 77 -22.29 28.71 0.19
CA VAL A 77 -23.53 29.45 0.43
C VAL A 77 -23.32 30.96 0.33
N PHE A 78 -22.17 31.43 0.78
CA PHE A 78 -21.76 32.84 0.73
C PHE A 78 -20.91 33.15 -0.50
N ASP A 79 -20.77 34.41 -0.85
CA ASP A 79 -19.85 34.89 -1.89
C ASP A 79 -18.38 34.75 -1.51
N ILE A 80 -18.12 34.54 -0.22
CA ILE A 80 -16.80 34.29 0.34
C ILE A 80 -16.43 32.84 0.12
N ARG A 81 -15.16 32.59 -0.24
CA ARG A 81 -14.58 31.27 -0.41
C ARG A 81 -13.48 31.02 0.61
N ASN A 82 -13.13 29.76 0.79
CA ASN A 82 -12.01 29.36 1.67
C ASN A 82 -10.69 30.06 1.33
N GLY A 83 -10.50 30.46 0.07
CA GLY A 83 -9.33 31.22 -0.38
C GLY A 83 -9.26 32.64 0.16
N ASP A 84 -10.41 33.26 0.49
CA ASP A 84 -10.49 34.62 1.02
C ASP A 84 -10.15 34.67 2.53
N LEU A 85 -10.14 33.53 3.20
CA LEU A 85 -9.87 33.42 4.62
C LEU A 85 -8.39 33.65 4.96
N ARG A 86 -8.10 34.45 5.99
CA ARG A 86 -6.72 34.75 6.44
C ARG A 86 -5.86 33.54 6.74
N ARG A 87 -6.45 32.43 7.14
CA ARG A 87 -5.80 31.13 7.36
C ARG A 87 -6.36 30.09 6.40
N SER A 88 -6.22 30.33 5.10
CA SER A 88 -6.47 29.28 4.12
C SER A 88 -5.52 28.10 4.38
N VAL A 89 -6.02 26.88 4.20
CA VAL A 89 -5.26 25.65 4.43
C VAL A 89 -3.95 25.72 3.65
N ARG A 90 -2.83 25.86 4.35
CA ARG A 90 -1.52 25.69 3.72
C ARG A 90 -1.32 24.21 3.50
N TYR A 91 -1.57 23.74 2.29
CA TYR A 91 -1.19 22.39 1.91
C TYR A 91 0.32 22.25 2.11
N LYS A 92 0.73 21.31 3.00
CA LYS A 92 2.14 20.90 3.03
C LYS A 92 2.53 20.56 1.61
N LYS A 93 3.54 21.23 1.04
CA LYS A 93 4.09 20.82 -0.26
C LYS A 93 4.32 19.31 -0.18
N ARG A 94 3.64 18.54 -1.06
CA ARG A 94 3.92 17.11 -1.17
C ARG A 94 5.43 16.97 -1.29
N ARG A 95 6.08 16.34 -0.34
CA ARG A 95 7.46 15.91 -0.55
C ARG A 95 7.42 15.11 -1.82
N LYS A 96 8.13 15.57 -2.87
CA LYS A 96 8.31 14.74 -4.07
C LYS A 96 8.77 13.40 -3.54
N PRO A 97 8.11 12.27 -3.89
CA PRO A 97 8.61 10.98 -3.49
C PRO A 97 10.08 10.98 -3.90
N MET A 98 10.97 10.69 -2.96
CA MET A 98 12.38 10.47 -3.33
C MET A 98 12.32 9.50 -4.49
N LYS A 99 12.90 9.88 -5.66
CA LYS A 99 13.01 8.95 -6.79
C LYS A 99 13.58 7.68 -6.19
N ALA A 100 12.77 6.61 -6.19
CA ALA A 100 13.26 5.32 -5.75
C ALA A 100 14.59 5.12 -6.49
N ARG A 101 15.69 4.94 -5.76
CA ARG A 101 16.96 4.58 -6.37
C ARG A 101 16.64 3.40 -7.28
N SER A 102 16.96 3.49 -8.57
CA SER A 102 16.80 2.35 -9.47
C SER A 102 17.59 1.21 -8.83
N LYS A 103 16.88 0.18 -8.38
CA LYS A 103 17.54 -1.00 -7.83
C LYS A 103 18.38 -1.57 -8.97
N ASP A 104 19.64 -1.81 -8.71
CA ASP A 104 20.49 -2.54 -9.65
C ASP A 104 19.87 -3.92 -9.87
N ARG A 105 19.60 -4.25 -11.12
CA ARG A 105 19.03 -5.53 -11.55
C ARG A 105 19.97 -6.29 -12.48
N SER A 106 21.24 -5.92 -12.51
CA SER A 106 22.27 -6.56 -13.34
C SER A 106 22.41 -8.07 -13.05
N TYR A 107 22.10 -8.50 -11.81
CA TYR A 107 22.11 -9.90 -11.41
C TYR A 107 21.11 -10.79 -12.17
N ARG A 108 20.09 -10.21 -12.82
CA ARG A 108 19.07 -10.92 -13.62
C ARG A 108 19.47 -11.11 -15.08
N GLN A 109 20.54 -10.49 -15.53
CA GLN A 109 20.95 -10.55 -16.93
C GLN A 109 21.30 -11.99 -17.30
N GLY A 110 20.64 -12.56 -18.33
CA GLY A 110 20.77 -13.95 -18.74
C GLY A 110 20.07 -14.97 -17.80
N HIS A 111 19.20 -14.48 -16.89
CA HIS A 111 18.47 -15.31 -15.93
C HIS A 111 17.02 -14.83 -15.76
N ASN A 112 16.45 -14.21 -16.80
CA ASN A 112 15.05 -13.80 -16.82
C ASN A 112 14.13 -14.99 -17.10
N TYR A 113 12.83 -14.74 -17.07
CA TYR A 113 11.84 -15.79 -17.31
C TYR A 113 11.91 -16.38 -18.74
N GLU A 114 12.27 -15.56 -19.73
CA GLU A 114 12.51 -16.02 -21.11
C GLU A 114 13.68 -16.99 -21.15
N ASP A 115 14.81 -16.66 -20.52
CA ASP A 115 16.00 -17.53 -20.40
C ASP A 115 15.65 -18.84 -19.70
N PHE A 116 14.80 -18.78 -18.65
CA PHE A 116 14.27 -19.97 -17.96
C PHE A 116 13.46 -20.86 -18.91
N GLN A 117 12.56 -20.28 -19.73
CA GLN A 117 11.76 -21.04 -20.67
C GLN A 117 12.62 -21.74 -21.71
N ASP A 118 13.65 -21.07 -22.20
CA ASP A 118 14.57 -21.66 -23.18
C ASP A 118 15.41 -22.78 -22.52
N TYR A 119 15.88 -22.57 -21.30
CA TYR A 119 16.59 -23.59 -20.55
C TYR A 119 15.74 -24.88 -20.33
N ILE A 120 14.44 -24.72 -19.98
CA ILE A 120 13.54 -25.87 -19.77
C ILE A 120 13.20 -26.59 -21.09
N LYS A 121 13.13 -25.85 -22.22
CA LYS A 121 12.97 -26.49 -23.55
C LYS A 121 14.16 -27.39 -23.90
N GLU A 122 15.37 -26.97 -23.54
CA GLU A 122 16.59 -27.76 -23.76
C GLU A 122 16.73 -28.94 -22.74
N HIS A 123 16.16 -28.78 -21.54
CA HIS A 123 16.28 -29.74 -20.44
C HIS A 123 14.90 -30.08 -19.84
N PRO A 124 14.00 -30.76 -20.59
CA PRO A 124 12.60 -30.96 -20.20
C PRO A 124 12.43 -31.84 -18.95
N ASP A 125 13.35 -32.71 -18.62
CA ASP A 125 13.30 -33.62 -17.48
C ASP A 125 13.88 -33.00 -16.20
N THR A 126 14.25 -31.69 -16.23
CA THR A 126 14.86 -31.03 -15.08
C THR A 126 13.81 -30.68 -14.04
N ASN A 127 14.05 -31.03 -12.79
CA ASN A 127 13.20 -30.62 -11.68
C ASN A 127 13.31 -29.10 -11.46
N VAL A 128 12.17 -28.47 -11.34
CA VAL A 128 12.09 -27.04 -11.01
C VAL A 128 11.61 -26.88 -9.58
N VAL A 129 12.34 -26.09 -8.82
CA VAL A 129 11.98 -25.69 -7.45
C VAL A 129 11.60 -24.21 -7.46
N GLU A 130 10.41 -23.91 -6.99
CA GLU A 130 9.97 -22.52 -6.81
C GLU A 130 10.38 -22.04 -5.43
N MET A 131 10.98 -20.86 -5.36
CA MET A 131 11.45 -20.24 -4.13
C MET A 131 10.78 -18.89 -3.91
N TYR A 132 10.13 -18.74 -2.76
CA TYR A 132 9.42 -17.52 -2.37
C TYR A 132 9.64 -17.17 -0.91
N CYS A 133 9.59 -15.85 -0.62
CA CYS A 133 9.46 -15.35 0.75
C CYS A 133 8.03 -14.90 1.02
N VAL A 134 7.42 -15.49 2.04
CA VAL A 134 6.10 -15.08 2.55
C VAL A 134 6.31 -14.12 3.70
N GLU A 135 5.93 -12.86 3.51
CA GLU A 135 6.02 -11.82 4.53
C GLU A 135 4.86 -11.90 5.53
N GLY A 136 5.10 -11.55 6.78
CA GLY A 136 4.09 -11.37 7.80
C GLY A 136 3.23 -10.11 7.61
N LYS A 137 2.48 -9.72 8.63
CA LYS A 137 1.72 -8.47 8.62
C LYS A 137 2.64 -7.27 8.45
N LYS A 138 2.14 -6.21 7.79
CA LYS A 138 2.88 -4.96 7.61
C LYS A 138 3.38 -4.41 8.96
N GLY A 139 4.70 -4.39 9.13
CA GLY A 139 5.38 -3.98 10.36
C GLY A 139 6.02 -5.13 11.15
N GLU A 140 5.79 -6.38 10.77
CA GLU A 140 6.53 -7.54 11.27
C GLU A 140 7.79 -7.76 10.45
N SER A 141 8.87 -8.19 11.09
CA SER A 141 10.16 -8.50 10.43
C SER A 141 10.25 -9.95 9.98
N LYS A 142 9.42 -10.83 10.55
CA LYS A 142 9.47 -12.26 10.29
C LYS A 142 8.96 -12.60 8.90
N ALA A 143 9.66 -13.54 8.25
CA ALA A 143 9.28 -14.08 6.94
C ALA A 143 9.49 -15.59 6.91
N ILE A 144 8.83 -16.26 6.00
CA ILE A 144 8.98 -17.69 5.76
C ILE A 144 9.53 -17.87 4.35
N LEU A 145 10.73 -18.45 4.22
CA LEU A 145 11.24 -18.92 2.93
C LEU A 145 10.60 -20.26 2.61
N THR A 146 10.06 -20.38 1.42
CA THR A 146 9.45 -21.62 0.92
C THR A 146 10.18 -22.12 -0.31
N PHE A 147 10.40 -23.43 -0.38
CA PHE A 147 10.84 -24.15 -1.58
C PHE A 147 9.76 -25.13 -1.97
N THR A 148 9.13 -24.95 -3.12
CA THR A 148 8.07 -25.83 -3.63
C THR A 148 8.61 -26.63 -4.82
N PHE A 149 8.60 -27.95 -4.71
CA PHE A 149 9.05 -28.87 -5.76
C PHE A 149 7.89 -29.15 -6.71
N ARG A 150 7.96 -28.68 -7.96
CA ARG A 150 6.85 -28.84 -8.94
C ARG A 150 6.50 -30.30 -9.24
N ASN A 151 7.47 -31.20 -9.21
CA ASN A 151 7.29 -32.60 -9.58
C ASN A 151 6.53 -33.46 -8.55
N CYS A 152 6.55 -33.07 -7.27
CA CYS A 152 5.93 -33.85 -6.18
C CYS A 152 5.09 -33.03 -5.21
N ASN A 153 4.94 -31.70 -5.44
CA ASN A 153 4.23 -30.76 -4.58
C ASN A 153 4.73 -30.74 -3.12
N LEU A 154 5.96 -31.19 -2.88
CA LEU A 154 6.61 -31.07 -1.58
C LEU A 154 6.97 -29.60 -1.36
N MET A 155 6.71 -29.09 -0.16
CA MET A 155 7.11 -27.76 0.24
C MET A 155 7.99 -27.82 1.49
N LEU A 156 9.17 -27.21 1.41
CA LEU A 156 10.02 -26.95 2.57
C LEU A 156 9.79 -25.51 3.04
N MET A 157 9.82 -25.27 4.35
CA MET A 157 9.59 -23.95 4.93
C MET A 157 10.65 -23.64 5.98
N PHE A 158 11.22 -22.44 5.92
CA PHE A 158 12.22 -21.95 6.87
C PHE A 158 11.77 -20.60 7.42
N LEU A 159 11.64 -20.50 8.73
CA LEU A 159 11.24 -19.26 9.40
C LEU A 159 12.44 -18.37 9.65
N PHE A 160 12.35 -17.10 9.26
CA PHE A 160 13.35 -16.06 9.50
C PHE A 160 12.85 -15.00 10.46
N GLU A 161 13.75 -14.47 11.27
CA GLU A 161 13.50 -13.27 12.07
C GLU A 161 13.54 -12.01 11.21
N TYR A 162 14.35 -11.99 10.14
CA TYR A 162 14.50 -10.86 9.22
C TYR A 162 14.60 -11.35 7.78
N GLN A 163 13.92 -10.64 6.87
CA GLN A 163 13.97 -10.92 5.42
C GLN A 163 15.18 -10.18 4.82
N ASN A 164 16.31 -10.87 4.76
CA ASN A 164 17.53 -10.37 4.14
C ASN A 164 18.26 -11.45 3.33
N GLN A 165 19.25 -11.03 2.54
CA GLN A 165 20.05 -11.96 1.72
C GLN A 165 20.84 -12.97 2.57
N GLU A 166 21.37 -12.55 3.70
CA GLU A 166 22.20 -13.35 4.58
C GLU A 166 21.44 -14.57 5.10
N CYS A 167 20.19 -14.36 5.57
CA CYS A 167 19.34 -15.46 6.05
C CYS A 167 19.03 -16.49 4.95
N ILE A 168 18.88 -16.05 3.70
CA ILE A 168 18.66 -16.97 2.57
C ILE A 168 19.92 -17.78 2.32
N LEU A 169 21.09 -17.16 2.26
CA LEU A 169 22.37 -17.85 2.06
C LEU A 169 22.65 -18.85 3.21
N GLU A 170 22.31 -18.51 4.45
CA GLU A 170 22.41 -19.43 5.58
C GLU A 170 21.60 -20.71 5.36
N VAL A 171 20.39 -20.61 4.78
CA VAL A 171 19.58 -21.80 4.45
C VAL A 171 20.22 -22.63 3.34
N PHE A 172 20.81 -21.98 2.32
CA PHE A 172 21.54 -22.73 1.27
C PHE A 172 22.72 -23.50 1.85
N VAL A 173 23.55 -22.86 2.68
CA VAL A 173 24.66 -23.50 3.37
C VAL A 173 24.19 -24.64 4.28
N TRP A 174 23.08 -24.42 5.01
CA TRP A 174 22.49 -25.46 5.85
C TRP A 174 21.99 -26.65 5.01
N LEU A 175 21.28 -26.41 3.91
CA LEU A 175 20.80 -27.45 3.00
C LEU A 175 21.98 -28.23 2.38
N GLU A 176 23.05 -27.53 1.97
CA GLU A 176 24.28 -28.18 1.47
C GLU A 176 24.89 -29.09 2.53
N THR A 177 24.98 -28.60 3.77
CA THR A 177 25.56 -29.37 4.89
C THR A 177 24.76 -30.63 5.22
N VAL A 178 23.42 -30.52 5.21
CA VAL A 178 22.53 -31.62 5.59
C VAL A 178 22.40 -32.65 4.48
N LEU A 179 22.27 -32.21 3.22
CA LEU A 179 22.04 -33.06 2.07
C LEU A 179 23.35 -33.58 1.45
N GLY A 180 24.41 -32.80 1.55
CA GLY A 180 25.62 -32.96 0.76
C GLY A 180 25.46 -32.47 -0.68
N GLN A 181 26.57 -32.12 -1.33
CA GLN A 181 26.58 -31.44 -2.64
C GLN A 181 25.88 -32.25 -3.74
N GLU A 182 26.11 -33.57 -3.81
CA GLU A 182 25.52 -34.43 -4.85
C GLU A 182 23.97 -34.47 -4.73
N ALA A 183 23.46 -34.65 -3.51
CA ALA A 183 22.01 -34.69 -3.30
C ALA A 183 21.39 -33.29 -3.52
N PHE A 184 22.09 -32.23 -3.11
CA PHE A 184 21.64 -30.87 -3.35
C PHE A 184 21.49 -30.56 -4.84
N LYS A 185 22.51 -30.82 -5.67
CA LYS A 185 22.46 -30.65 -7.13
C LYS A 185 21.32 -31.45 -7.78
N LYS A 186 21.04 -32.64 -7.29
CA LYS A 186 19.96 -33.49 -7.80
C LYS A 186 18.57 -32.98 -7.42
N LEU A 187 18.41 -32.41 -6.22
CA LEU A 187 17.13 -31.94 -5.70
C LEU A 187 16.83 -30.52 -6.16
N PHE A 188 17.84 -29.65 -6.26
CA PHE A 188 17.74 -28.24 -6.61
C PHE A 188 18.51 -27.90 -7.90
N PRO A 189 18.31 -28.62 -9.03
CA PRO A 189 19.04 -28.32 -10.25
C PRO A 189 18.71 -26.95 -10.83
N VAL A 190 17.44 -26.51 -10.69
CA VAL A 190 16.94 -25.21 -11.13
C VAL A 190 16.01 -24.62 -10.08
N ILE A 191 16.26 -23.37 -9.72
CA ILE A 191 15.42 -22.60 -8.81
C ILE A 191 14.80 -21.43 -9.58
N LEU A 192 13.48 -21.31 -9.51
CA LEU A 192 12.73 -20.18 -10.04
C LEU A 192 12.23 -19.32 -8.88
N THR A 193 12.58 -18.02 -8.87
CA THR A 193 12.20 -17.10 -7.79
C THR A 193 11.57 -15.84 -8.35
N ASP A 194 10.96 -15.04 -7.47
CA ASP A 194 10.51 -13.72 -7.80
C ASP A 194 11.68 -12.71 -7.81
N GLY A 195 11.34 -11.46 -8.02
CA GLY A 195 12.36 -10.41 -8.07
C GLY A 195 12.60 -9.70 -6.76
N GLY A 196 12.40 -10.33 -5.64
CA GLY A 196 12.68 -9.80 -4.31
C GLY A 196 14.14 -9.35 -4.16
N SER A 197 14.36 -8.32 -3.35
CA SER A 197 15.72 -7.82 -3.10
C SER A 197 16.58 -8.80 -2.30
N GLU A 198 15.94 -9.68 -1.56
CA GLU A 198 16.54 -10.77 -0.79
C GLU A 198 17.21 -11.84 -1.68
N PHE A 199 16.73 -12.01 -2.91
CA PHE A 199 17.27 -12.96 -3.89
C PHE A 199 18.30 -12.35 -4.84
N SER A 200 18.82 -11.16 -4.55
CA SER A 200 19.79 -10.49 -5.45
C SER A 200 21.21 -11.05 -5.37
N ALA A 201 21.53 -11.85 -4.36
CA ALA A 201 22.81 -12.54 -4.19
C ALA A 201 22.88 -13.84 -5.03
N ARG A 202 22.56 -13.74 -6.35
CA ARG A 202 22.46 -14.91 -7.25
C ARG A 202 23.71 -15.74 -7.29
N LYS A 203 24.88 -15.11 -7.43
CA LYS A 203 26.14 -15.82 -7.57
C LYS A 203 26.42 -16.71 -6.36
N GLU A 204 26.21 -16.14 -5.19
CA GLU A 204 26.42 -16.81 -3.92
C GLU A 204 25.44 -17.98 -3.72
N MET A 205 24.21 -17.89 -4.27
CA MET A 205 23.24 -19.00 -4.25
C MET A 205 23.59 -20.10 -5.26
N GLU A 206 24.23 -19.75 -6.38
CA GLU A 206 24.60 -20.68 -7.46
C GLU A 206 25.93 -21.41 -7.20
N GLU A 207 26.67 -21.02 -6.17
CA GLU A 207 27.98 -21.57 -5.84
C GLU A 207 27.96 -22.24 -4.45
N PHE A 208 28.61 -23.39 -4.33
CA PHE A 208 28.91 -24.01 -3.05
C PHE A 208 30.05 -23.29 -2.34
N CYS A 209 30.26 -23.60 -1.05
CA CYS A 209 31.37 -23.01 -0.27
C CYS A 209 32.76 -23.31 -0.89
N ASP A 210 32.89 -24.34 -1.74
CA ASP A 210 34.13 -24.67 -2.46
C ASP A 210 34.27 -23.96 -3.82
N GLY A 211 33.29 -23.13 -4.19
CA GLY A 211 33.24 -22.38 -5.46
C GLY A 211 32.75 -23.23 -6.65
N SER A 212 32.31 -24.48 -6.46
CA SER A 212 31.71 -25.26 -7.52
C SER A 212 30.24 -24.89 -7.72
N LYS A 213 29.71 -25.08 -8.95
CA LYS A 213 28.31 -24.73 -9.25
C LYS A 213 27.36 -25.67 -8.49
N SER A 214 26.40 -25.04 -7.76
CA SER A 214 25.38 -25.73 -6.97
C SER A 214 24.05 -25.89 -7.72
N THR A 215 23.52 -24.81 -8.24
CA THR A 215 22.19 -24.72 -8.88
C THR A 215 22.21 -23.70 -10.01
N THR A 216 21.10 -23.48 -10.67
CA THR A 216 20.88 -22.33 -11.57
C THR A 216 19.63 -21.60 -11.14
N VAL A 217 19.74 -20.29 -10.87
CA VAL A 217 18.65 -19.45 -10.37
C VAL A 217 18.10 -18.58 -11.50
N PHE A 218 16.79 -18.63 -11.71
CA PHE A 218 16.06 -17.78 -12.65
C PHE A 218 15.04 -16.91 -11.92
N TYR A 219 14.65 -15.82 -12.56
CA TYR A 219 13.75 -14.83 -12.00
C TYR A 219 12.47 -14.70 -12.83
N CYS A 220 11.32 -14.76 -12.18
CA CYS A 220 10.04 -14.45 -12.81
C CYS A 220 9.95 -12.96 -13.20
N ASP A 221 9.06 -12.68 -14.13
CA ASP A 221 8.71 -11.32 -14.46
C ASP A 221 8.01 -10.61 -13.30
N PRO A 222 8.19 -9.30 -13.14
CA PRO A 222 7.52 -8.55 -12.10
C PRO A 222 6.00 -8.68 -12.23
N TYR A 223 5.33 -8.96 -11.10
CA TYR A 223 3.86 -9.11 -11.02
C TYR A 223 3.27 -10.33 -11.75
N SER A 224 4.07 -11.30 -12.14
CA SER A 224 3.59 -12.60 -12.63
C SER A 224 3.20 -13.47 -11.45
N PHE A 225 1.91 -13.44 -11.08
CA PHE A 225 1.33 -14.34 -10.10
C PHE A 225 0.79 -15.56 -10.85
N TRP A 226 1.25 -16.74 -10.47
CA TRP A 226 0.79 -18.01 -11.01
C TRP A 226 -0.10 -18.72 -10.02
#